data_ad374214ed186d294ec354803cf0814d
#
_entry.id   ad374214ed186d294ec354803cf0814d
#
_cell.length_a   1.000
_cell.length_b   1.000
_cell.length_c   1.000
_cell.angle_alpha   90.00
_cell.angle_beta   90.00
_cell.angle_gamma   90.00
#
_symmetry.space_group_name_H-M   'P 1'
#
loop_
_entity.id
_entity.type
_entity.pdbx_description
1 polymer ?
#
loop_
_entity_poly.entity_id
_entity_poly.type
_entity_poly.pdbx_seq_one_letter_code
_entity_poly.pdbx_strand_id
1 'polypeptide(L)'
;MKLLLKISVIGLSIALLGACSSSTVNPSLASAKIAHKDERTVGYFSERGEYQRDKIANGFERKLLGTTRKQHWVLQDFYSINGKPQTAPFTVFDERALYDWDTMPFIDGPVQFYYPDGKKQSLITLKQGVVIGTREVYYLTGEVFQAQSFNEQGHLTEETFFERDGKRLFTLHYNPNNSEQSSLVFYDDAGKSHSPNADNREQVQALAEKVQAIMMSLEQEVYKQAGQTMPTDDANLAQATS
;
A
#
# COMPACT_ATOMS: atom_id res chain seq x y z
N MET A 1 10.33 -15.83 -30.20
CA MET A 1 9.23 -14.85 -30.17
C MET A 1 8.99 -14.55 -28.70
N LYS A 2 9.60 -13.46 -28.18
CA LYS A 2 9.56 -13.09 -26.74
C LYS A 2 8.16 -12.56 -26.45
N LEU A 3 7.35 -13.35 -25.72
CA LEU A 3 6.07 -12.90 -25.18
C LEU A 3 6.35 -12.20 -23.86
N LEU A 4 6.71 -10.92 -23.93
CA LEU A 4 6.61 -10.03 -22.79
C LEU A 4 5.13 -9.85 -22.50
N LEU A 5 4.63 -10.63 -21.53
CA LEU A 5 3.35 -10.35 -20.91
C LEU A 5 3.49 -8.97 -20.29
N LYS A 6 3.02 -7.94 -21.01
CA LYS A 6 2.76 -6.63 -20.42
C LYS A 6 1.59 -6.83 -19.47
N ILE A 7 1.89 -7.29 -18.25
CA ILE A 7 1.03 -7.01 -17.13
C ILE A 7 1.17 -5.49 -16.97
N SER A 8 0.30 -4.75 -17.65
CA SER A 8 0.09 -3.35 -17.36
C SER A 8 -0.35 -3.34 -15.89
N VAL A 9 0.59 -3.05 -15.03
CA VAL A 9 0.28 -2.55 -13.70
C VAL A 9 -0.43 -1.25 -13.98
N ILE A 10 -1.75 -1.33 -14.17
CA ILE A 10 -2.60 -0.15 -14.14
C ILE A 10 -2.26 0.47 -12.82
N GLY A 11 -1.70 1.67 -12.90
CA GLY A 11 -1.24 2.39 -11.73
C GLY A 11 -2.42 2.67 -10.83
N LEU A 12 -2.64 1.73 -9.92
CA LEU A 12 -3.54 1.92 -8.82
C LEU A 12 -2.87 2.93 -7.91
N SER A 13 -3.15 4.21 -8.15
CA SER A 13 -2.72 5.33 -7.33
C SER A 13 -3.51 5.40 -6.02
N ILE A 14 -3.82 4.25 -5.46
CA ILE A 14 -4.13 4.14 -4.05
C ILE A 14 -2.78 4.06 -3.36
N ALA A 15 -2.54 4.91 -2.39
CA ALA A 15 -1.40 4.82 -1.48
C ALA A 15 -1.51 3.53 -0.63
N LEU A 16 -1.38 2.38 -1.28
CA LEU A 16 -1.52 1.04 -0.73
C LEU A 16 -0.14 0.48 -0.50
N LEU A 17 0.23 0.35 0.74
CA LEU A 17 1.57 -0.03 1.12
C LEU A 17 1.53 -0.96 2.35
N GLY A 18 2.09 -2.17 2.31
CA GLY A 18 2.03 -3.05 3.38
C GLY A 18 3.00 -4.17 3.57
N ALA A 19 3.33 -4.82 4.64
CA ALA A 19 4.46 -5.63 5.04
C ALA A 19 4.21 -7.06 5.58
N CYS A 20 5.11 -7.80 5.70
CA CYS A 20 5.80 -9.01 6.13
C CYS A 20 5.26 -10.03 7.10
N SER A 21 5.69 -11.32 6.96
CA SER A 21 6.09 -12.10 8.12
C SER A 21 7.26 -13.06 7.81
N SER A 22 8.39 -12.80 8.40
CA SER A 22 9.25 -13.79 9.01
C SER A 22 9.42 -13.37 10.45
N SER A 23 9.37 -14.33 11.39
CA SER A 23 9.41 -14.14 12.82
C SER A 23 10.68 -13.45 13.30
N THR A 24 10.70 -12.14 13.23
CA THR A 24 11.55 -11.26 14.00
C THR A 24 10.69 -10.10 14.42
N VAL A 25 10.44 -10.05 15.74
CA VAL A 25 9.98 -8.92 16.52
C VAL A 25 9.27 -7.90 15.66
N ASN A 26 7.92 -7.90 15.67
CA ASN A 26 7.17 -6.71 15.30
C ASN A 26 7.99 -5.54 15.81
N PRO A 27 8.55 -4.64 14.96
CA PRO A 27 8.91 -3.36 15.48
C PRO A 27 7.57 -2.91 16.05
N SER A 28 7.45 -2.93 17.37
CA SER A 28 6.26 -2.41 18.01
C SER A 28 6.01 -1.14 17.22
N LEU A 29 4.77 -0.94 16.75
CA LEU A 29 4.26 0.36 16.33
C LEU A 29 4.42 1.26 17.56
N ALA A 30 5.68 1.32 18.01
CA ALA A 30 6.13 2.11 19.12
C ALA A 30 5.93 3.48 18.57
N SER A 31 4.65 3.82 18.67
CA SER A 31 4.08 5.12 18.57
C SER A 31 5.22 6.10 18.48
N ALA A 32 5.35 6.76 17.37
CA ALA A 32 6.34 7.81 17.20
C ALA A 32 6.39 8.53 18.54
N LYS A 33 7.50 8.37 19.32
CA LYS A 33 7.52 8.78 20.72
C LYS A 33 7.35 10.28 20.76
N ILE A 34 6.12 10.73 20.98
CA ILE A 34 5.78 12.14 21.06
C ILE A 34 6.53 12.71 22.26
N ALA A 35 7.44 13.64 22.00
CA ALA A 35 8.19 14.37 23.02
C ALA A 35 7.46 15.65 23.43
N HIS A 36 6.82 16.31 22.47
CA HIS A 36 6.03 17.52 22.70
C HIS A 36 4.65 17.32 22.09
N LYS A 37 3.62 17.29 22.93
CA LYS A 37 2.25 17.12 22.50
C LYS A 37 1.70 18.43 21.93
N ASP A 38 1.12 18.37 20.72
CA ASP A 38 0.42 19.46 20.05
C ASP A 38 -0.71 18.85 19.21
N GLU A 39 -1.78 18.43 19.89
CA GLU A 39 -2.88 17.71 19.24
C GLU A 39 -3.89 18.70 18.64
N ARG A 40 -3.96 18.72 17.31
CA ARG A 40 -4.91 19.56 16.57
C ARG A 40 -5.19 18.99 15.18
N THR A 41 -6.35 19.29 14.63
CA THR A 41 -6.64 19.06 13.22
C THR A 41 -5.82 20.03 12.38
N VAL A 42 -5.06 19.51 11.44
CA VAL A 42 -4.27 20.29 10.47
C VAL A 42 -5.15 20.74 9.32
N GLY A 43 -6.01 19.86 8.85
CA GLY A 43 -6.94 20.08 7.76
C GLY A 43 -7.62 18.79 7.33
N TYR A 44 -8.30 18.91 6.19
CA TYR A 44 -9.03 17.81 5.57
C TYR A 44 -8.51 17.60 4.16
N PHE A 45 -8.78 16.44 3.60
CA PHE A 45 -8.44 16.10 2.22
C PHE A 45 -9.64 15.50 1.52
N SER A 46 -9.85 15.86 0.25
CA SER A 46 -10.86 15.21 -0.57
C SER A 46 -10.51 13.74 -0.81
N GLU A 47 -11.44 12.97 -1.39
CA GLU A 47 -11.18 11.60 -1.84
C GLU A 47 -10.04 11.52 -2.88
N ARG A 48 -9.70 12.65 -3.54
CA ARG A 48 -8.58 12.80 -4.48
C ARG A 48 -7.29 13.31 -3.86
N GLY A 49 -7.27 13.52 -2.53
CA GLY A 49 -6.10 14.05 -1.84
C GLY A 49 -5.94 15.56 -1.89
N GLU A 50 -6.93 16.30 -2.39
CA GLU A 50 -6.88 17.78 -2.43
C GLU A 50 -7.10 18.35 -1.03
N TYR A 51 -6.20 19.25 -0.58
CA TYR A 51 -6.31 19.90 0.73
C TYR A 51 -7.57 20.78 0.82
N GLN A 52 -8.27 20.65 1.95
CA GLN A 52 -9.49 21.39 2.28
C GLN A 52 -9.40 21.98 3.70
N ARG A 53 -9.95 23.18 3.89
CA ARG A 53 -10.01 23.81 5.21
C ARG A 53 -11.13 23.22 6.07
N ASP A 54 -12.24 22.87 5.43
CA ASP A 54 -13.45 22.38 6.07
C ASP A 54 -13.62 20.87 5.87
N LYS A 55 -14.28 20.25 6.83
CA LYS A 55 -14.54 18.80 6.81
C LYS A 55 -15.41 18.42 5.63
N ILE A 56 -14.99 17.38 4.91
CA ILE A 56 -15.71 16.76 3.81
C ILE A 56 -16.19 15.38 4.24
N ALA A 57 -17.45 15.05 3.91
CA ALA A 57 -18.09 13.80 4.36
C ALA A 57 -17.33 12.54 3.92
N ASN A 58 -16.86 12.50 2.67
CA ASN A 58 -16.24 11.32 2.05
C ASN A 58 -14.70 11.46 1.91
N GLY A 59 -14.10 12.38 2.64
CA GLY A 59 -12.67 12.64 2.62
C GLY A 59 -11.95 12.08 3.83
N PHE A 60 -10.86 12.76 4.17
CA PHE A 60 -9.98 12.40 5.28
C PHE A 60 -9.73 13.61 6.18
N GLU A 61 -9.50 13.35 7.46
CA GLU A 61 -9.05 14.34 8.44
C GLU A 61 -7.62 14.02 8.83
N ARG A 62 -6.70 15.00 8.73
CA ARG A 62 -5.34 14.88 9.24
C ARG A 62 -5.19 15.58 10.56
N LYS A 63 -4.66 14.88 11.56
CA LYS A 63 -4.29 15.44 12.85
C LYS A 63 -2.78 15.45 13.02
N LEU A 64 -2.26 16.56 13.51
CA LEU A 64 -0.98 16.62 14.17
C LEU A 64 -1.19 16.15 15.62
N LEU A 65 -0.35 15.23 16.09
CA LEU A 65 -0.38 14.74 17.48
C LEU A 65 0.73 15.39 18.34
N GLY A 66 1.75 15.94 17.68
CA GLY A 66 2.90 16.57 18.31
C GLY A 66 4.19 16.36 17.54
N THR A 67 5.32 16.50 18.24
CA THR A 67 6.65 16.28 17.65
C THR A 67 7.47 15.28 18.45
N THR A 68 8.38 14.59 17.76
CA THR A 68 9.39 13.71 18.37
C THR A 68 10.54 14.54 18.97
N ARG A 69 11.48 13.87 19.70
CA ARG A 69 12.73 14.52 20.15
C ARG A 69 13.61 15.04 19.01
N LYS A 70 13.49 14.48 17.81
CA LYS A 70 14.17 14.93 16.59
C LYS A 70 13.46 16.10 15.90
N GLN A 71 12.42 16.66 16.50
CA GLN A 71 11.56 17.70 15.92
C GLN A 71 10.80 17.25 14.66
N HIS A 72 10.63 15.95 14.44
CA HIS A 72 9.77 15.43 13.39
C HIS A 72 8.31 15.49 13.85
N TRP A 73 7.40 15.79 12.94
CA TRP A 73 5.95 15.83 13.21
C TRP A 73 5.40 14.42 13.28
N VAL A 74 4.45 14.20 14.20
CA VAL A 74 3.69 12.96 14.32
C VAL A 74 2.29 13.22 13.85
N LEU A 75 1.92 12.58 12.74
CA LEU A 75 0.62 12.71 12.10
C LEU A 75 -0.22 11.44 12.29
N GLN A 76 -1.52 11.60 12.16
CA GLN A 76 -2.47 10.49 12.04
C GLN A 76 -3.63 10.93 11.15
N ASP A 77 -4.02 10.08 10.21
CA ASP A 77 -5.12 10.31 9.30
C ASP A 77 -6.35 9.48 9.69
N PHE A 78 -7.53 10.05 9.45
CA PHE A 78 -8.82 9.47 9.80
C PHE A 78 -9.78 9.54 8.62
N TYR A 79 -10.64 8.56 8.47
CA TYR A 79 -11.77 8.60 7.56
C TYR A 79 -12.82 9.60 8.05
N SER A 80 -13.21 10.58 7.22
CA SER A 80 -14.22 11.58 7.59
C SER A 80 -15.61 10.97 7.83
N ILE A 81 -15.94 9.90 7.10
CA ILE A 81 -17.27 9.27 7.13
C ILE A 81 -17.61 8.65 8.49
N ASN A 82 -16.63 8.10 9.19
CA ASN A 82 -16.89 7.38 10.44
C ASN A 82 -15.93 7.75 11.60
N GLY A 83 -14.94 8.62 11.34
CA GLY A 83 -13.94 9.04 12.32
C GLY A 83 -12.94 7.96 12.73
N LYS A 84 -12.94 6.79 12.08
CA LYS A 84 -11.95 5.74 12.35
C LYS A 84 -10.58 6.10 11.78
N PRO A 85 -9.49 5.65 12.41
CA PRO A 85 -8.16 5.83 11.87
C PRO A 85 -8.03 5.22 10.46
N GLN A 86 -7.47 5.99 9.53
CA GLN A 86 -6.95 5.49 8.27
C GLN A 86 -5.49 5.02 8.44
N THR A 87 -4.73 5.71 9.31
CA THR A 87 -3.37 5.32 9.65
C THR A 87 -3.19 5.17 11.16
N ALA A 88 -2.20 4.36 11.59
CA ALA A 88 -1.61 4.56 12.90
C ALA A 88 -0.82 5.89 12.93
N PRO A 89 -0.47 6.44 14.12
CA PRO A 89 0.44 7.57 14.18
C PRO A 89 1.75 7.28 13.45
N PHE A 90 2.16 8.16 12.56
CA PHE A 90 3.39 8.06 11.78
C PHE A 90 4.21 9.34 11.84
N THR A 91 5.50 9.25 11.50
CA THR A 91 6.45 10.35 11.65
C THR A 91 6.86 10.88 10.28
N VAL A 92 6.82 12.21 10.13
CA VAL A 92 7.31 12.92 8.95
C VAL A 92 8.40 13.91 9.35
N PHE A 93 9.40 14.09 8.49
CA PHE A 93 10.55 14.96 8.74
C PHE A 93 10.47 16.31 7.99
N ASP A 94 9.44 16.53 7.20
CA ASP A 94 9.23 17.77 6.43
C ASP A 94 7.81 18.30 6.69
N GLU A 95 7.70 19.63 6.93
CA GLU A 95 6.45 20.33 7.24
C GLU A 95 5.44 20.28 6.08
N ARG A 96 5.91 20.14 4.85
CA ARG A 96 5.03 19.99 3.67
C ARG A 96 4.05 18.85 3.81
N ALA A 97 4.44 17.78 4.47
CA ALA A 97 3.58 16.62 4.77
C ALA A 97 2.32 16.96 5.59
N LEU A 98 2.27 18.11 6.25
CA LEU A 98 1.07 18.55 6.96
C LEU A 98 -0.08 18.85 6.00
N TYR A 99 0.23 19.37 4.82
CA TYR A 99 -0.74 19.92 3.84
C TYR A 99 -0.72 19.18 2.51
N ASP A 100 0.16 18.19 2.34
CA ASP A 100 0.27 17.34 1.17
C ASP A 100 -0.29 15.96 1.48
N TRP A 101 -1.18 15.44 0.61
CA TRP A 101 -1.72 14.09 0.78
C TRP A 101 -0.66 13.03 0.50
N ASP A 102 0.20 13.24 -0.49
CA ASP A 102 1.34 12.37 -0.74
C ASP A 102 2.45 12.61 0.28
N THR A 103 2.29 11.99 1.44
CA THR A 103 3.27 12.07 2.53
C THR A 103 4.44 11.12 2.39
N MET A 104 4.38 10.15 1.48
CA MET A 104 5.39 9.07 1.37
C MET A 104 6.82 9.60 1.27
N PRO A 105 7.13 10.63 0.46
CA PRO A 105 8.49 11.18 0.36
C PRO A 105 9.04 11.78 1.66
N PHE A 106 8.19 12.03 2.65
CA PHE A 106 8.53 12.73 3.88
C PHE A 106 8.52 11.82 5.12
N ILE A 107 8.21 10.54 4.97
CA ILE A 107 8.11 9.58 6.08
C ILE A 107 9.47 8.98 6.43
N ASP A 108 9.71 8.83 7.73
CA ASP A 108 10.86 8.08 8.28
C ASP A 108 10.35 7.13 9.38
N GLY A 109 10.26 5.86 9.06
CA GLY A 109 9.74 4.82 9.94
C GLY A 109 8.55 4.03 9.39
N PRO A 110 7.92 3.20 10.24
CA PRO A 110 6.79 2.38 9.84
C PRO A 110 5.48 3.19 9.75
N VAL A 111 4.64 2.85 8.79
CA VAL A 111 3.25 3.33 8.66
C VAL A 111 2.31 2.13 8.54
N GLN A 112 1.36 2.03 9.46
CA GLN A 112 0.27 1.07 9.39
C GLN A 112 -0.97 1.77 8.84
N PHE A 113 -1.55 1.22 7.79
CA PHE A 113 -2.83 1.64 7.23
C PHE A 113 -3.96 0.70 7.69
N TYR A 114 -5.16 1.25 7.76
CA TYR A 114 -6.37 0.53 8.11
C TYR A 114 -7.44 0.71 7.05
N TYR A 115 -8.27 -0.28 6.87
CA TYR A 115 -9.51 -0.19 6.12
C TYR A 115 -10.53 0.69 6.88
N PRO A 116 -11.57 1.21 6.20
CA PRO A 116 -12.60 2.02 6.88
C PRO A 116 -13.35 1.28 7.98
N ASP A 117 -13.37 -0.05 7.97
CA ASP A 117 -13.92 -0.87 9.05
C ASP A 117 -12.99 -0.98 10.28
N GLY A 118 -11.73 -0.52 10.14
CA GLY A 118 -10.70 -0.50 11.18
C GLY A 118 -9.77 -1.71 11.18
N LYS A 119 -9.93 -2.65 10.26
CA LYS A 119 -8.99 -3.75 10.10
C LYS A 119 -7.70 -3.29 9.42
N LYS A 120 -6.62 -4.03 9.64
CA LYS A 120 -5.35 -3.76 8.96
C LYS A 120 -5.54 -3.84 7.45
N GLN A 121 -5.10 -2.79 6.76
CA GLN A 121 -4.99 -2.77 5.32
C GLN A 121 -3.57 -3.10 4.90
N SER A 122 -2.59 -2.43 5.52
CA SER A 122 -1.19 -2.57 5.13
C SER A 122 -0.24 -1.97 6.16
N LEU A 123 1.01 -2.47 6.19
CA LEU A 123 2.13 -1.89 6.96
C LEU A 123 3.31 -1.68 6.01
N ILE A 124 4.00 -0.59 6.04
CA ILE A 124 5.19 -0.27 5.28
C ILE A 124 6.26 0.33 6.18
N THR A 125 7.51 0.15 5.81
CA THR A 125 8.61 0.88 6.45
C THR A 125 9.34 1.73 5.41
N LEU A 126 9.51 3.01 5.75
CA LEU A 126 10.28 3.94 4.94
C LEU A 126 11.50 4.42 5.70
N LYS A 127 12.55 4.70 4.96
CA LYS A 127 13.76 5.36 5.46
C LYS A 127 13.97 6.60 4.61
N GLN A 128 13.72 7.77 5.20
CA GLN A 128 13.79 9.07 4.51
C GLN A 128 13.00 9.08 3.18
N GLY A 129 11.77 8.62 3.20
CA GLY A 129 10.90 8.56 2.03
C GLY A 129 11.11 7.38 1.10
N VAL A 130 12.15 6.57 1.31
CA VAL A 130 12.44 5.39 0.50
C VAL A 130 11.87 4.15 1.17
N VAL A 131 11.07 3.39 0.44
CA VAL A 131 10.51 2.11 0.92
C VAL A 131 11.63 1.09 1.08
N ILE A 132 11.71 0.45 2.24
CA ILE A 132 12.71 -0.59 2.54
C ILE A 132 12.08 -1.81 3.21
N GLY A 133 12.76 -2.95 3.09
CA GLY A 133 12.32 -4.19 3.72
C GLY A 133 11.11 -4.78 3.01
N THR A 134 10.13 -5.18 3.75
CA THR A 134 9.01 -5.91 3.19
C THR A 134 7.69 -5.17 3.37
N ARG A 135 6.74 -5.49 2.54
CA ARG A 135 5.41 -4.92 2.43
C ARG A 135 4.38 -6.03 2.23
N GLU A 136 3.27 -6.06 3.02
CA GLU A 136 2.11 -6.94 2.81
C GLU A 136 0.84 -6.11 2.60
N VAL A 137 -0.08 -6.56 1.80
CA VAL A 137 -1.46 -6.09 1.72
C VAL A 137 -2.36 -7.20 2.19
N TYR A 138 -3.40 -6.86 2.93
CA TYR A 138 -4.29 -7.82 3.54
C TYR A 138 -5.65 -7.83 2.83
N TYR A 139 -6.28 -9.00 2.78
CA TYR A 139 -7.71 -9.09 2.53
C TYR A 139 -8.50 -8.35 3.61
N LEU A 140 -9.74 -7.97 3.31
CA LEU A 140 -10.67 -7.41 4.30
C LEU A 140 -11.00 -8.38 5.45
N THR A 141 -10.72 -9.65 5.27
CA THR A 141 -10.85 -10.71 6.27
C THR A 141 -9.62 -10.82 7.17
N GLY A 142 -8.47 -10.24 6.77
CA GLY A 142 -7.25 -10.10 7.58
C GLY A 142 -6.09 -10.99 7.15
N GLU A 143 -6.29 -11.92 6.21
CA GLU A 143 -5.22 -12.74 5.64
C GLU A 143 -4.36 -11.93 4.67
N VAL A 144 -3.10 -12.31 4.49
CA VAL A 144 -2.21 -11.68 3.51
C VAL A 144 -2.68 -12.00 2.09
N PHE A 145 -2.87 -10.95 1.28
CA PHE A 145 -3.14 -11.06 -0.15
C PHE A 145 -1.86 -10.92 -0.98
N GLN A 146 -1.00 -9.97 -0.61
CA GLN A 146 0.20 -9.63 -1.36
C GLN A 146 1.35 -9.35 -0.38
N ALA A 147 2.53 -9.87 -0.69
CA ALA A 147 3.77 -9.55 0.00
C ALA A 147 4.80 -9.06 -1.02
N GLN A 148 5.50 -7.98 -0.68
CA GLN A 148 6.56 -7.39 -1.51
C GLN A 148 7.83 -7.21 -0.69
N SER A 149 8.98 -7.42 -1.29
CA SER A 149 10.30 -7.20 -0.69
C SER A 149 11.05 -6.10 -1.45
N PHE A 150 11.63 -5.17 -0.69
CA PHE A 150 12.42 -4.05 -1.22
C PHE A 150 13.84 -4.09 -0.66
N ASN A 151 14.82 -3.77 -1.49
CA ASN A 151 16.20 -3.61 -1.04
C ASN A 151 16.41 -2.24 -0.33
N GLU A 152 17.62 -1.99 0.16
CA GLU A 152 17.95 -0.74 0.85
C GLU A 152 17.89 0.51 -0.04
N GLN A 153 17.90 0.35 -1.35
CA GLN A 153 17.75 1.42 -2.33
C GLN A 153 16.29 1.66 -2.73
N GLY A 154 15.34 0.90 -2.15
CA GLY A 154 13.92 1.00 -2.45
C GLY A 154 13.47 0.28 -3.72
N HIS A 155 14.33 -0.53 -4.33
CA HIS A 155 13.94 -1.31 -5.49
C HIS A 155 13.17 -2.56 -5.06
N LEU A 156 12.03 -2.81 -5.69
CA LEU A 156 11.27 -4.05 -5.55
C LEU A 156 12.13 -5.23 -6.05
N THR A 157 12.28 -6.25 -5.21
CA THR A 157 13.05 -7.46 -5.53
C THR A 157 12.20 -8.71 -5.64
N GLU A 158 11.09 -8.76 -4.91
CA GLU A 158 10.15 -9.87 -4.93
C GLU A 158 8.71 -9.40 -4.68
N GLU A 159 7.75 -10.08 -5.31
CA GLU A 159 6.32 -9.87 -5.09
C GLU A 159 5.60 -11.21 -5.15
N THR A 160 4.89 -11.57 -4.09
CA THR A 160 4.14 -12.81 -3.99
C THR A 160 2.67 -12.53 -3.73
N PHE A 161 1.78 -13.25 -4.43
CA PHE A 161 0.34 -13.19 -4.24
C PHE A 161 -0.18 -14.48 -3.64
N PHE A 162 -1.17 -14.36 -2.75
CA PHE A 162 -1.71 -15.47 -1.97
C PHE A 162 -3.23 -15.56 -2.12
N GLU A 163 -3.76 -16.75 -1.96
CA GLU A 163 -5.17 -16.99 -1.67
C GLU A 163 -5.49 -16.71 -0.20
N ARG A 164 -6.77 -16.64 0.14
CA ARG A 164 -7.20 -16.42 1.54
C ARG A 164 -6.78 -17.54 2.50
N ASP A 165 -6.59 -18.74 2.01
CA ASP A 165 -6.10 -19.89 2.80
C ASP A 165 -4.56 -19.87 2.98
N GLY A 166 -3.88 -18.84 2.45
CA GLY A 166 -2.43 -18.67 2.52
C GLY A 166 -1.64 -19.41 1.45
N LYS A 167 -2.29 -20.09 0.50
CA LYS A 167 -1.62 -20.70 -0.65
C LYS A 167 -1.04 -19.61 -1.55
N ARG A 168 0.20 -19.81 -2.01
CA ARG A 168 0.80 -18.96 -3.01
C ARG A 168 0.14 -19.17 -4.37
N LEU A 169 -0.20 -18.08 -5.04
CA LEU A 169 -0.65 -18.09 -6.44
C LEU A 169 0.56 -18.02 -7.38
N PHE A 170 1.34 -16.95 -7.23
CA PHE A 170 2.60 -16.79 -7.94
C PHE A 170 3.55 -15.84 -7.22
N THR A 171 4.83 -15.92 -7.58
CA THR A 171 5.89 -15.01 -7.15
C THR A 171 6.59 -14.42 -8.36
N LEU A 172 6.75 -13.11 -8.36
CA LEU A 172 7.57 -12.36 -9.30
C LEU A 172 8.89 -12.02 -8.62
N HIS A 173 10.00 -12.38 -9.24
CA HIS A 173 11.34 -11.97 -8.82
C HIS A 173 11.82 -10.89 -9.78
N TYR A 174 12.20 -9.75 -9.24
CA TYR A 174 12.68 -8.60 -10.01
C TYR A 174 14.19 -8.47 -9.87
N ASN A 175 14.89 -8.31 -11.01
CA ASN A 175 16.28 -7.88 -10.97
C ASN A 175 16.32 -6.36 -11.25
N PRO A 176 16.63 -5.52 -10.22
CA PRO A 176 16.65 -4.07 -10.39
C PRO A 176 17.67 -3.56 -11.43
N ASN A 177 18.69 -4.37 -11.70
CA ASN A 177 19.77 -4.00 -12.62
C ASN A 177 19.56 -4.54 -14.04
N ASN A 178 18.67 -5.53 -14.21
CA ASN A 178 18.39 -6.14 -15.50
C ASN A 178 17.00 -6.77 -15.52
N SER A 179 16.03 -6.06 -16.07
CA SER A 179 14.64 -6.51 -16.16
C SER A 179 14.46 -7.82 -16.96
N GLU A 180 15.36 -8.13 -17.88
CA GLU A 180 15.32 -9.39 -18.66
C GLU A 180 15.63 -10.62 -17.79
N GLN A 181 16.25 -10.43 -16.63
CA GLN A 181 16.53 -11.47 -15.64
C GLN A 181 15.44 -11.59 -14.57
N SER A 182 14.37 -10.80 -14.69
CA SER A 182 13.20 -10.98 -13.85
C SER A 182 12.46 -12.27 -14.23
N SER A 183 11.91 -12.96 -13.25
CA SER A 183 11.26 -14.25 -13.46
C SER A 183 9.92 -14.34 -12.72
N LEU A 184 9.06 -15.20 -13.23
CA LEU A 184 7.78 -15.55 -12.61
C LEU A 184 7.81 -17.03 -12.26
N VAL A 185 7.31 -17.35 -11.07
CA VAL A 185 7.03 -18.72 -10.60
C VAL A 185 5.58 -18.77 -10.18
N PHE A 186 4.81 -19.76 -10.60
CA PHE A 186 3.46 -20.00 -10.11
C PHE A 186 3.37 -21.33 -9.36
N TYR A 187 2.31 -21.51 -8.59
CA TYR A 187 2.15 -22.67 -7.70
C TYR A 187 0.87 -23.42 -8.06
N ASP A 188 0.94 -24.76 -8.07
CA ASP A 188 -0.23 -25.61 -8.23
C ASP A 188 -0.97 -25.83 -6.89
N ASP A 189 -2.10 -26.54 -6.93
CA ASP A 189 -2.91 -26.81 -5.73
C ASP A 189 -2.18 -27.56 -4.63
N ALA A 190 -1.12 -28.31 -4.98
CA ALA A 190 -0.24 -29.00 -4.05
C ALA A 190 0.87 -28.08 -3.48
N GLY A 191 0.94 -26.83 -3.93
CA GLY A 191 1.96 -25.86 -3.54
C GLY A 191 3.31 -26.07 -4.21
N LYS A 192 3.40 -26.89 -5.27
CA LYS A 192 4.60 -27.09 -6.06
C LYS A 192 4.78 -25.94 -7.03
N SER A 193 6.00 -25.43 -7.12
CA SER A 193 6.36 -24.34 -7.99
C SER A 193 6.63 -24.78 -9.43
N HIS A 194 6.23 -23.93 -10.39
CA HIS A 194 6.40 -24.13 -11.81
C HIS A 194 6.84 -22.84 -12.48
N SER A 195 7.67 -22.94 -13.52
CA SER A 195 8.00 -21.81 -14.38
C SER A 195 7.05 -21.76 -15.58
N PRO A 196 6.68 -20.57 -16.05
CA PRO A 196 5.87 -20.41 -17.27
C PRO A 196 6.55 -21.01 -18.51
N ASN A 197 5.76 -21.71 -19.31
CA ASN A 197 6.15 -22.25 -20.60
C ASN A 197 4.95 -22.26 -21.56
N ALA A 198 5.09 -22.85 -22.75
CA ALA A 198 4.02 -22.88 -23.74
C ALA A 198 2.80 -23.71 -23.27
N ASP A 199 3.05 -24.79 -22.54
CA ASP A 199 2.01 -25.77 -22.16
C ASP A 199 1.14 -25.28 -20.97
N ASN A 200 1.66 -24.38 -20.13
CA ASN A 200 0.97 -23.86 -18.96
C ASN A 200 0.55 -22.37 -19.07
N ARG A 201 0.59 -21.80 -20.28
CA ARG A 201 0.27 -20.39 -20.54
C ARG A 201 -1.12 -20.02 -20.08
N GLU A 202 -2.13 -20.82 -20.37
CA GLU A 202 -3.52 -20.57 -19.98
C GLU A 202 -3.69 -20.55 -18.46
N GLN A 203 -2.99 -21.44 -17.75
CA GLN A 203 -3.00 -21.48 -16.29
C GLN A 203 -2.38 -20.19 -15.70
N VAL A 204 -1.25 -19.75 -16.22
CA VAL A 204 -0.60 -18.49 -15.77
C VAL A 204 -1.49 -17.29 -16.03
N GLN A 205 -2.16 -17.24 -17.19
CA GLN A 205 -3.08 -16.17 -17.52
C GLN A 205 -4.29 -16.17 -16.58
N ALA A 206 -4.90 -17.32 -16.31
CA ALA A 206 -6.03 -17.44 -15.38
C ALA A 206 -5.66 -16.99 -13.96
N LEU A 207 -4.46 -17.30 -13.49
CA LEU A 207 -3.96 -16.83 -12.19
C LEU A 207 -3.78 -15.30 -12.17
N ALA A 208 -3.25 -14.70 -13.24
CA ALA A 208 -3.11 -13.25 -13.35
C ALA A 208 -4.47 -12.54 -13.36
N GLU A 209 -5.43 -13.05 -14.12
CA GLU A 209 -6.81 -12.54 -14.15
C GLU A 209 -7.48 -12.66 -12.77
N LYS A 210 -7.26 -13.79 -12.07
CA LYS A 210 -7.75 -13.99 -10.70
C LYS A 210 -7.20 -12.94 -9.73
N VAL A 211 -5.90 -12.68 -9.77
CA VAL A 211 -5.26 -11.65 -8.92
C VAL A 211 -5.81 -10.27 -9.25
N GLN A 212 -5.94 -9.93 -10.53
CA GLN A 212 -6.52 -8.66 -10.95
C GLN A 212 -7.96 -8.50 -10.45
N ALA A 213 -8.78 -9.53 -10.55
CA ALA A 213 -10.16 -9.51 -10.05
C ALA A 213 -10.21 -9.30 -8.51
N ILE A 214 -9.30 -9.94 -7.77
CA ILE A 214 -9.19 -9.74 -6.32
C ILE A 214 -8.81 -8.29 -6.00
N MET A 215 -7.79 -7.74 -6.68
CA MET A 215 -7.37 -6.34 -6.49
C MET A 215 -8.52 -5.36 -6.72
N MET A 216 -9.23 -5.50 -7.84
CA MET A 216 -10.39 -4.67 -8.15
C MET A 216 -11.51 -4.79 -7.10
N SER A 217 -11.77 -6.00 -6.62
CA SER A 217 -12.79 -6.25 -5.59
C SER A 217 -12.41 -5.59 -4.25
N LEU A 218 -11.14 -5.67 -3.85
CA LEU A 218 -10.64 -5.02 -2.63
C LEU A 218 -10.76 -3.50 -2.75
N GLU A 219 -10.39 -2.94 -3.89
CA GLU A 219 -10.49 -1.52 -4.18
C GLU A 219 -11.94 -1.04 -4.11
N GLN A 220 -12.85 -1.68 -4.85
CA GLN A 220 -14.27 -1.35 -4.85
C GLN A 220 -14.86 -1.33 -3.43
N GLU A 221 -14.51 -2.33 -2.61
CA GLU A 221 -15.02 -2.41 -1.25
C GLU A 221 -14.45 -1.31 -0.36
N VAL A 222 -13.19 -0.90 -0.56
CA VAL A 222 -12.60 0.24 0.16
C VAL A 222 -13.33 1.53 -0.17
N TYR A 223 -13.53 1.84 -1.44
CA TYR A 223 -14.27 3.03 -1.86
C TYR A 223 -15.70 3.01 -1.31
N LYS A 224 -16.39 1.90 -1.39
CA LYS A 224 -17.75 1.72 -0.86
C LYS A 224 -17.80 1.96 0.66
N GLN A 225 -16.88 1.36 1.43
CA GLN A 225 -16.82 1.55 2.89
C GLN A 225 -16.43 2.98 3.30
N ALA A 226 -15.61 3.65 2.49
CA ALA A 226 -15.24 5.05 2.70
C ALA A 226 -16.31 6.04 2.23
N GLY A 227 -17.39 5.57 1.59
CA GLY A 227 -18.41 6.43 0.98
C GLY A 227 -17.90 7.24 -0.21
N GLN A 228 -16.85 6.77 -0.86
CA GLN A 228 -16.15 7.44 -1.96
C GLN A 228 -16.57 6.86 -3.30
N THR A 229 -16.37 7.62 -4.39
CA THR A 229 -16.63 7.17 -5.75
C THR A 229 -15.34 6.66 -6.38
N MET A 230 -15.36 5.45 -6.93
CA MET A 230 -14.22 4.96 -7.71
C MET A 230 -13.92 5.90 -8.89
N PRO A 231 -12.65 6.27 -9.11
CA PRO A 231 -12.25 6.99 -10.32
C PRO A 231 -12.65 6.20 -11.57
N THR A 232 -13.20 6.87 -12.57
CA THR A 232 -13.40 6.28 -13.91
C THR A 232 -12.08 6.31 -14.69
N ASP A 233 -11.91 5.39 -15.64
CA ASP A 233 -10.69 5.30 -16.46
C ASP A 233 -10.31 6.63 -17.15
N ASP A 234 -11.30 7.44 -17.51
CA ASP A 234 -11.10 8.76 -18.12
C ASP A 234 -10.41 9.77 -17.16
N ALA A 235 -10.65 9.64 -15.85
CA ALA A 235 -10.02 10.50 -14.84
C ALA A 235 -8.54 10.16 -14.62
N ASN A 236 -8.17 8.88 -14.76
CA ASN A 236 -6.79 8.41 -14.64
C ASN A 236 -5.93 8.83 -15.84
N LEU A 237 -6.51 8.90 -17.05
CA LEU A 237 -5.81 9.40 -18.25
C LEU A 237 -5.49 10.89 -18.18
N ALA A 238 -6.34 11.70 -17.56
CA ALA A 238 -6.13 13.14 -17.41
C ALA A 238 -5.00 13.48 -16.42
N GLN A 239 -4.76 12.64 -15.40
CA GLN A 239 -3.66 12.83 -14.43
C GLN A 239 -2.29 12.37 -14.97
N ALA A 240 -2.26 11.45 -15.93
CA ALA A 240 -1.00 10.98 -16.54
C ALA A 240 -0.43 11.95 -17.58
N THR A 241 -1.17 13.00 -17.95
CA THR A 241 -0.82 13.99 -18.99
C THR A 241 -0.63 15.41 -18.46
N SER A 242 -0.74 15.61 -17.15
CA SER A 242 -0.48 16.90 -16.46
C SER A 242 0.82 16.85 -15.65
#